data_8445d429793713ce525ebddcdb3a9f95
#
_entry.id   8445d429793713ce525ebddcdb3a9f95
#
_cell.length_a   1.000
_cell.length_b   1.000
_cell.length_c   1.000
_cell.angle_alpha   90.00
_cell.angle_beta   90.00
_cell.angle_gamma   90.00
#
_symmetry.space_group_name_H-M   'P 1'
#
loop_
_entity.id
_entity.type
_entity.pdbx_description
1 polymer ?
#
loop_
_entity_poly.entity_id
_entity_poly.type
_entity_poly.pdbx_seq_one_letter_code
_entity_poly.pdbx_strand_id
1 'polypeptide(L)'
;MTGQRIITDAHYPLSELTSRIIACSIEVHKTLGPGFEEVFYQRALHRELCAADLDAVREVEIEVRYKDLALGKKRVDFVVEDCLVEIKAKAHIDDVDVVQTISYPKASGYPMRLLINFGGPKIEIKRLANTRTSKPNPREGA
;
A
#
# COMPACT_ATOMS: atom_id res chain seq x y z
N MET A 1 -23.36 -11.96 -11.82
CA MET A 1 -22.56 -11.17 -12.13
C MET A 1 -21.14 -11.27 -11.75
N THR A 2 -20.66 -12.31 -12.00
CA THR A 2 -19.30 -12.55 -11.67
C THR A 2 -18.35 -11.98 -12.69
N GLY A 3 -18.86 -11.68 -13.89
CA GLY A 3 -17.98 -11.15 -14.91
C GLY A 3 -17.35 -9.84 -14.52
N GLN A 4 -18.09 -9.04 -13.79
CA GLN A 4 -17.56 -7.77 -13.38
C GLN A 4 -16.37 -7.93 -12.43
N ARG A 5 -16.47 -8.87 -11.50
CA ARG A 5 -15.39 -9.08 -10.58
C ARG A 5 -14.15 -9.61 -11.30
N ILE A 6 -14.35 -10.47 -12.27
CA ILE A 6 -13.23 -11.00 -13.03
C ILE A 6 -12.54 -9.89 -13.81
N ILE A 7 -13.33 -9.00 -14.40
CA ILE A 7 -12.75 -7.88 -15.13
C ILE A 7 -11.96 -6.99 -14.22
N THR A 8 -12.49 -6.74 -13.02
CA THR A 8 -11.80 -5.92 -12.04
C THR A 8 -10.45 -6.52 -11.69
N ASP A 9 -10.41 -7.81 -11.46
CA ASP A 9 -9.17 -8.45 -11.10
C ASP A 9 -8.17 -8.38 -12.25
N ALA A 10 -8.64 -8.49 -13.47
CA ALA A 10 -7.76 -8.40 -14.62
C ALA A 10 -7.16 -7.00 -14.77
N HIS A 11 -7.87 -5.98 -14.32
CA HIS A 11 -7.40 -4.61 -14.42
C HIS A 11 -6.45 -4.21 -13.31
N TYR A 12 -6.44 -4.93 -12.19
CA TYR A 12 -5.57 -4.59 -11.07
C TYR A 12 -4.41 -5.56 -11.03
N PRO A 13 -3.20 -5.08 -11.32
CA PRO A 13 -2.03 -5.93 -11.17
C PRO A 13 -1.86 -6.33 -9.72
N LEU A 14 -1.33 -7.52 -9.52
CA LEU A 14 -1.02 -7.98 -8.17
C LEU A 14 -2.24 -8.12 -7.27
N SER A 15 -3.42 -8.40 -7.86
CA SER A 15 -4.61 -8.52 -7.03
C SER A 15 -4.52 -9.71 -6.07
N GLU A 16 -3.85 -10.77 -6.46
CA GLU A 16 -3.64 -11.88 -5.55
C GLU A 16 -2.74 -11.48 -4.39
N LEU A 17 -1.67 -10.77 -4.68
CA LEU A 17 -0.76 -10.30 -3.64
C LEU A 17 -1.48 -9.36 -2.67
N THR A 18 -2.22 -8.37 -3.18
CA THR A 18 -2.92 -7.44 -2.31
C THR A 18 -3.98 -8.15 -1.49
N SER A 19 -4.66 -9.16 -2.05
CA SER A 19 -5.64 -9.91 -1.28
C SER A 19 -5.00 -10.64 -0.11
N ARG A 20 -3.80 -11.17 -0.29
CA ARG A 20 -3.08 -11.83 0.79
C ARG A 20 -2.66 -10.84 1.86
N ILE A 21 -2.19 -9.67 1.45
CA ILE A 21 -1.82 -8.62 2.41
C ILE A 21 -3.05 -8.18 3.19
N ILE A 22 -4.17 -8.01 2.51
CA ILE A 22 -5.41 -7.59 3.15
C ILE A 22 -5.87 -8.63 4.16
N ALA A 23 -5.77 -9.93 3.82
CA ALA A 23 -6.15 -10.98 4.75
C ALA A 23 -5.31 -10.93 6.03
N CYS A 24 -4.01 -10.70 5.89
CA CYS A 24 -3.14 -10.53 7.05
C CYS A 24 -3.54 -9.32 7.87
N SER A 25 -3.91 -8.24 7.21
CA SER A 25 -4.31 -7.01 7.89
C SER A 25 -5.60 -7.19 8.66
N ILE A 26 -6.54 -7.91 8.08
CA ILE A 26 -7.81 -8.20 8.75
C ILE A 26 -7.57 -9.02 10.01
N GLU A 27 -6.66 -9.97 9.94
CA GLU A 27 -6.32 -10.77 11.11
C GLU A 27 -5.74 -9.91 12.22
N VAL A 28 -4.85 -8.98 11.87
CA VAL A 28 -4.26 -8.07 12.85
C VAL A 28 -5.35 -7.22 13.50
N HIS A 29 -6.23 -6.62 12.71
CA HIS A 29 -7.26 -5.74 13.23
C HIS A 29 -8.25 -6.52 14.10
N LYS A 30 -8.57 -7.73 13.69
CA LYS A 30 -9.49 -8.58 14.43
C LYS A 30 -8.91 -8.95 15.79
N THR A 31 -7.61 -9.17 15.86
CA THR A 31 -6.95 -9.57 17.09
C THR A 31 -6.70 -8.39 18.02
N LEU A 32 -6.21 -7.27 17.48
CA LEU A 32 -5.82 -6.13 18.31
C LEU A 32 -6.96 -5.15 18.52
N GLY A 33 -7.81 -4.94 17.54
CA GLY A 33 -8.82 -3.90 17.59
C GLY A 33 -8.22 -2.51 17.46
N PRO A 34 -9.05 -1.47 17.48
CA PRO A 34 -8.56 -0.11 17.42
C PRO A 34 -7.96 0.32 18.77
N GLY A 35 -7.20 1.43 18.75
CA GLY A 35 -6.73 2.05 19.98
C GLY A 35 -5.25 1.97 20.23
N PHE A 36 -4.52 1.27 19.40
CA PHE A 36 -3.06 1.20 19.53
C PHE A 36 -2.39 2.18 18.59
N GLU A 37 -1.13 2.46 18.85
CA GLU A 37 -0.31 3.29 17.99
C GLU A 37 0.11 2.52 16.75
N GLU A 38 0.48 3.25 15.73
CA GLU A 38 0.79 2.65 14.42
C GLU A 38 1.85 1.57 14.50
N VAL A 39 2.86 1.78 15.35
CA VAL A 39 3.97 0.84 15.41
C VAL A 39 3.53 -0.56 15.84
N PHE A 40 2.50 -0.65 16.67
CA PHE A 40 2.02 -1.95 17.12
C PHE A 40 1.37 -2.70 15.94
N TYR A 41 0.58 -1.99 15.14
CA TYR A 41 -0.03 -2.61 13.97
C TYR A 41 1.02 -2.99 12.93
N GLN A 42 2.03 -2.14 12.77
CA GLN A 42 3.09 -2.43 11.84
C GLN A 42 3.81 -3.73 12.20
N ARG A 43 4.15 -3.87 13.47
CA ARG A 43 4.88 -5.06 13.91
C ARG A 43 4.02 -6.32 13.84
N ALA A 44 2.75 -6.19 14.21
CA ALA A 44 1.83 -7.32 14.11
C ALA A 44 1.63 -7.74 12.67
N LEU A 45 1.46 -6.77 11.77
CA LEU A 45 1.29 -7.07 10.36
C LEU A 45 2.54 -7.72 9.78
N HIS A 46 3.71 -7.25 10.17
CA HIS A 46 4.95 -7.84 9.71
C HIS A 46 5.00 -9.34 10.05
N ARG A 47 4.61 -9.67 11.28
CA ARG A 47 4.57 -11.07 11.69
C ARG A 47 3.63 -11.89 10.83
N GLU A 48 2.42 -11.35 10.57
CA GLU A 48 1.46 -12.08 9.75
C GLU A 48 1.94 -12.24 8.32
N LEU A 49 2.56 -11.19 7.76
CA LEU A 49 3.07 -11.27 6.40
C LEU A 49 4.17 -12.32 6.27
N CYS A 50 5.08 -12.35 7.23
CA CYS A 50 6.14 -13.34 7.23
C CYS A 50 5.59 -14.76 7.38
N ALA A 51 4.59 -14.93 8.23
CA ALA A 51 3.96 -16.24 8.40
C ALA A 51 3.24 -16.69 7.14
N ALA A 52 2.85 -15.74 6.29
CA ALA A 52 2.22 -16.04 5.01
C ALA A 52 3.24 -16.21 3.88
N ASP A 53 4.53 -16.24 4.22
CA ASP A 53 5.62 -16.40 3.24
C ASP A 53 5.68 -15.25 2.25
N LEU A 54 5.31 -14.04 2.68
CA LEU A 54 5.46 -12.84 1.87
C LEU A 54 6.74 -12.13 2.25
N ASP A 55 7.45 -11.64 1.24
CA ASP A 55 8.68 -10.88 1.46
C ASP A 55 8.28 -9.46 1.84
N ALA A 56 8.33 -9.16 3.13
CA ALA A 56 7.89 -7.88 3.66
C ALA A 56 9.04 -7.21 4.38
N VAL A 57 9.39 -6.01 3.92
CA VAL A 57 10.46 -5.22 4.52
C VAL A 57 9.84 -3.97 5.11
N ARG A 58 10.13 -3.72 6.39
CA ARG A 58 9.57 -2.55 7.10
C ARG A 58 10.45 -1.33 6.92
N GLU A 59 9.80 -0.17 6.91
CA GLU A 59 10.48 1.12 7.02
C GLU A 59 11.52 1.31 5.92
N VAL A 60 11.06 1.15 4.69
CA VAL A 60 11.92 1.30 3.52
C VAL A 60 11.96 2.76 3.11
N GLU A 61 13.15 3.26 2.80
CA GLU A 61 13.29 4.62 2.31
C GLU A 61 13.24 4.64 0.78
N ILE A 62 12.36 5.49 0.27
CA ILE A 62 12.18 5.66 -1.17
C ILE A 62 12.70 7.03 -1.55
N GLU A 63 13.56 7.09 -2.54
CA GLU A 63 14.11 8.36 -2.98
C GLU A 63 13.05 9.19 -3.69
N VAL A 64 13.00 10.46 -3.35
CA VAL A 64 12.11 11.42 -3.99
C VAL A 64 12.97 12.27 -4.92
N ARG A 65 12.63 12.29 -6.19
CA ARG A 65 13.40 13.01 -7.19
C ARG A 65 12.56 14.08 -7.85
N TYR A 66 13.21 15.15 -8.22
CA TYR A 66 12.63 16.17 -9.09
C TYR A 66 13.51 16.19 -10.34
N LYS A 67 12.98 15.67 -11.43
CA LYS A 67 13.76 15.47 -12.65
C LYS A 67 14.97 14.61 -12.30
N ASP A 68 16.17 15.07 -12.57
CA ASP A 68 17.37 14.29 -12.23
C ASP A 68 17.97 14.66 -10.89
N LEU A 69 17.28 15.51 -10.12
CA LEU A 69 17.78 15.97 -8.83
C LEU A 69 17.16 15.16 -7.70
N ALA A 70 18.00 14.58 -6.87
CA ALA A 70 17.52 13.88 -5.69
C ALA A 70 17.17 14.92 -4.63
N LEU A 71 15.91 14.93 -4.21
CA LEU A 71 15.44 15.89 -3.21
C LEU A 71 15.59 15.37 -1.79
N GLY A 72 15.52 14.05 -1.63
CA GLY A 72 15.56 13.43 -0.32
C GLY A 72 14.93 12.08 -0.37
N LYS A 73 14.61 11.56 0.80
CA LYS A 73 14.02 10.23 0.92
C LYS A 73 12.75 10.30 1.74
N LYS A 74 11.83 9.40 1.44
CA LYS A 74 10.60 9.28 2.19
C LYS A 74 10.46 7.84 2.64
N ARG A 75 10.09 7.64 3.92
CA ARG A 75 9.96 6.31 4.47
C ARG A 75 8.55 5.81 4.26
N VAL A 76 8.44 4.56 3.79
CA VAL A 76 7.17 3.86 3.72
C VAL A 76 7.16 2.78 4.79
N ASP A 77 5.97 2.43 5.27
CA ASP A 77 5.87 1.45 6.34
C ASP A 77 6.32 0.08 5.89
N PHE A 78 5.92 -0.34 4.70
CA PHE A 78 6.33 -1.63 4.15
C PHE A 78 6.52 -1.57 2.66
N VAL A 79 7.45 -2.40 2.19
CA VAL A 79 7.44 -2.90 0.83
C VAL A 79 7.19 -4.39 0.95
N VAL A 80 6.07 -4.85 0.41
CA VAL A 80 5.71 -6.26 0.41
C VAL A 80 5.75 -6.72 -1.03
N GLU A 81 6.84 -7.38 -1.40
CA GLU A 81 7.12 -7.77 -2.77
C GLU A 81 7.02 -6.54 -3.67
N ASP A 82 6.04 -6.47 -4.56
CA ASP A 82 5.91 -5.33 -5.47
C ASP A 82 4.86 -4.32 -5.02
N CYS A 83 4.46 -4.35 -3.76
CA CYS A 83 3.42 -3.49 -3.25
C CYS A 83 3.92 -2.60 -2.12
N LEU A 84 3.65 -1.30 -2.21
CA LEU A 84 3.89 -0.39 -1.11
C LEU A 84 2.70 -0.44 -0.16
N VAL A 85 2.97 -0.45 1.15
CA VAL A 85 1.91 -0.49 2.15
C VAL A 85 2.14 0.62 3.16
N GLU A 86 1.11 1.45 3.34
CA GLU A 86 1.10 2.51 4.32
C GLU A 86 0.06 2.22 5.39
N ILE A 87 0.43 2.44 6.63
CA ILE A 87 -0.41 2.13 7.78
C ILE A 87 -0.82 3.42 8.47
N LYS A 88 -2.07 3.46 8.89
CA LYS A 88 -2.59 4.53 9.72
C LYS A 88 -3.30 3.92 10.93
N ALA A 89 -3.42 4.73 11.99
CA ALA A 89 -4.13 4.34 13.20
C ALA A 89 -4.96 5.53 13.67
N LYS A 90 -5.93 5.93 12.87
CA LYS A 90 -6.77 7.09 13.13
C LYS A 90 -8.22 6.68 12.95
N ALA A 91 -9.14 7.58 13.31
CA ALA A 91 -10.56 7.22 13.27
C ALA A 91 -11.01 6.88 11.86
N HIS A 92 -10.59 7.68 10.88
CA HIS A 92 -10.97 7.48 9.49
C HIS A 92 -9.83 7.93 8.59
N ILE A 93 -9.69 7.27 7.43
CA ILE A 93 -8.83 7.74 6.37
C ILE A 93 -9.46 8.99 5.77
N ASP A 94 -8.65 10.02 5.54
CA ASP A 94 -9.12 11.23 4.87
C ASP A 94 -8.41 11.41 3.54
N ASP A 95 -8.79 12.48 2.82
CA ASP A 95 -8.24 12.72 1.49
C ASP A 95 -6.75 13.01 1.52
N VAL A 96 -6.27 13.60 2.61
CA VAL A 96 -4.84 13.89 2.74
C VAL A 96 -4.05 12.58 2.80
N ASP A 97 -4.56 11.61 3.55
CA ASP A 97 -3.90 10.31 3.63
C ASP A 97 -3.81 9.65 2.26
N VAL A 98 -4.88 9.74 1.48
CA VAL A 98 -4.90 9.14 0.14
C VAL A 98 -3.91 9.84 -0.77
N VAL A 99 -3.91 11.18 -0.76
CA VAL A 99 -3.00 11.95 -1.61
C VAL A 99 -1.56 11.64 -1.26
N GLN A 100 -1.23 11.57 0.03
CA GLN A 100 0.13 11.27 0.45
C GLN A 100 0.57 9.89 -0.03
N THR A 101 -0.32 8.92 -0.01
CA THR A 101 0.01 7.57 -0.45
C THR A 101 0.17 7.51 -1.96
N ILE A 102 -0.70 8.20 -2.70
CA ILE A 102 -0.60 8.25 -4.15
C ILE A 102 0.66 8.98 -4.59
N SER A 103 1.07 9.98 -3.84
CA SER A 103 2.21 10.83 -4.24
C SER A 103 3.54 10.14 -4.06
N TYR A 104 3.58 8.95 -3.46
CA TYR A 104 4.81 8.19 -3.47
C TYR A 104 5.25 8.02 -4.90
N PRO A 105 6.54 8.12 -5.14
CA PRO A 105 7.01 8.36 -6.49
C PRO A 105 6.56 7.31 -7.46
N LYS A 106 5.99 7.79 -8.53
CA LYS A 106 5.77 6.92 -9.67
C LYS A 106 7.08 6.32 -10.11
N ALA A 107 8.15 7.07 -9.90
CA ALA A 107 9.49 6.61 -10.23
C ALA A 107 9.96 5.47 -9.36
N SER A 108 9.30 5.17 -8.26
CA SER A 108 9.67 4.04 -7.43
C SER A 108 9.44 2.71 -8.14
N GLY A 109 8.58 2.71 -9.17
CA GLY A 109 8.34 1.51 -9.93
C GLY A 109 7.33 0.54 -9.32
N TYR A 110 6.75 0.89 -8.19
CA TYR A 110 5.78 -0.01 -7.56
C TYR A 110 4.39 0.21 -8.17
N PRO A 111 3.81 -0.84 -8.77
CA PRO A 111 2.54 -0.66 -9.48
C PRO A 111 1.33 -0.57 -8.57
N MET A 112 1.46 -1.00 -7.32
CA MET A 112 0.32 -1.03 -6.41
C MET A 112 0.71 -0.48 -5.06
N ARG A 113 -0.21 0.26 -4.45
CA ARG A 113 -0.07 0.77 -3.10
C ARG A 113 -1.30 0.42 -2.32
N LEU A 114 -1.10 0.06 -1.06
CA LEU A 114 -2.21 -0.16 -0.12
C LEU A 114 -2.10 0.85 1.00
N LEU A 115 -3.24 1.44 1.32
CA LEU A 115 -3.37 2.30 2.49
C LEU A 115 -4.31 1.58 3.44
N ILE A 116 -3.83 1.27 4.64
CA ILE A 116 -4.58 0.46 5.60
C ILE A 116 -4.68 1.21 6.91
N ASN A 117 -5.91 1.42 7.37
CA ASN A 117 -6.15 2.11 8.62
C ASN A 117 -6.72 1.15 9.64
N PHE A 118 -6.00 0.98 10.73
CA PHE A 118 -6.37 0.08 11.82
C PHE A 118 -7.08 0.79 12.96
N GLY A 119 -7.19 2.12 12.91
CA GLY A 119 -7.63 2.89 14.07
C GLY A 119 -9.13 2.99 14.23
N GLY A 120 -9.91 2.65 13.24
CA GLY A 120 -11.35 2.69 13.33
C GLY A 120 -11.94 1.39 13.84
N PRO A 121 -13.24 1.38 14.15
CA PRO A 121 -13.90 0.14 14.56
C PRO A 121 -13.93 -0.90 13.45
N LYS A 122 -13.89 -0.45 12.22
CA LYS A 122 -13.73 -1.32 11.06
C LYS A 122 -12.43 -0.96 10.39
N ILE A 123 -11.74 -1.96 9.86
CA ILE A 123 -10.54 -1.70 9.11
C ILE A 123 -10.91 -1.01 7.80
N GLU A 124 -10.13 -0.01 7.42
CA GLU A 124 -10.32 0.69 6.14
C GLU A 124 -9.14 0.38 5.25
N ILE A 125 -9.43 0.03 4.00
CA ILE A 125 -8.38 -0.37 3.07
C ILE A 125 -8.64 0.30 1.73
N LYS A 126 -7.60 0.92 1.18
CA LYS A 126 -7.65 1.53 -0.14
C LYS A 126 -6.57 0.90 -1.01
N ARG A 127 -6.97 0.38 -2.16
CA ARG A 127 -6.05 -0.06 -3.20
C ARG A 127 -5.84 1.07 -4.16
N LEU A 128 -4.58 1.45 -4.35
CA LEU A 128 -4.24 2.61 -5.17
C LEU A 128 -3.26 2.15 -6.24
N ALA A 129 -3.79 1.88 -7.42
CA ALA A 129 -2.98 1.42 -8.53
C ALA A 129 -2.30 2.60 -9.19
N ASN A 130 -1.06 2.41 -9.62
CA ASN A 130 -0.36 3.44 -10.35
C ASN A 130 -0.62 3.26 -11.84
N THR A 131 -1.78 3.72 -12.28
CA THR A 131 -2.19 3.49 -13.65
C THR A 131 -1.39 4.29 -14.65
N ARG A 132 -0.73 5.35 -14.21
CA ARG A 132 0.01 6.18 -15.13
C ARG A 132 1.26 5.50 -15.65
N THR A 133 1.92 4.74 -14.80
CA THR A 133 3.15 4.08 -15.22
C THR A 133 2.89 2.91 -16.12
N SER A 134 1.71 2.31 -16.02
CA SER A 134 1.39 1.17 -16.87
C SER A 134 1.03 1.59 -18.28
N LYS A 135 0.93 2.89 -18.53
CA LYS A 135 0.50 3.38 -19.81
C LYS A 135 1.31 4.60 -20.18
N PRO A 136 2.51 4.39 -20.67
CA PRO A 136 3.38 5.51 -20.98
C PRO A 136 2.78 6.41 -22.04
N ASN A 137 2.94 7.70 -21.82
CA ASN A 137 2.50 8.70 -22.74
C ASN A 137 3.59 8.87 -23.80
N PRO A 138 3.27 8.70 -25.07
CA PRO A 138 4.31 8.84 -26.10
C PRO A 138 5.01 10.19 -26.07
N ARG A 139 4.29 11.24 -25.69
CA ARG A 139 4.91 12.56 -25.64
C ARG A 139 5.89 12.67 -24.49
N GLU A 140 5.65 11.95 -23.41
CA GLU A 140 6.58 11.95 -22.30
C GLU A 140 7.83 11.18 -22.65
N GLY A 141 7.70 10.21 -23.53
CA GLY A 141 8.85 9.46 -23.94
C GLY A 141 9.65 10.13 -25.04
N ALA A 142 9.10 11.17 -25.60
CA ALA A 142 9.77 11.84 -26.71
C ALA A 142 10.81 12.83 -26.22
#